data_f62451937ae9ee319ff48fa8c84b6416
#
_entry.id   f62451937ae9ee319ff48fa8c84b6416
#
_cell.length_a   1.000
_cell.length_b   1.000
_cell.length_c   1.000
_cell.angle_alpha   90.00
_cell.angle_beta   90.00
_cell.angle_gamma   90.00
#
_symmetry.space_group_name_H-M   'P 1'
#
loop_
_entity.id
_entity.type
_entity.pdbx_description
1 polymer ?
#
loop_
_entity_poly.entity_id
_entity_poly.type
_entity_poly.pdbx_seq_one_letter_code
_entity_poly.pdbx_strand_id
1 'polypeptide(L)'
;MRLLKHYNSASEAEDDAARLEMHGIPTHVTAKYSQSLSRVYTGALKAGLWVLVEYQYEDAYKFLNNSKHKITTGLDREEIERIRKQAKPLVYEALNTVIIYGAILALILLFIFLKISMK
;
A
#
# COMPACT_ATOMS: atom_id res chain seq x y z
N MET A 1 -0.61 10.24 -7.38
CA MET A 1 -0.54 10.20 -5.91
C MET A 1 0.00 11.53 -5.40
N ARG A 2 -0.67 12.11 -4.43
CA ARG A 2 -0.30 13.43 -3.92
C ARG A 2 -0.26 13.43 -2.40
N LEU A 3 0.79 14.02 -1.82
CA LEU A 3 0.95 14.12 -0.37
C LEU A 3 -0.11 15.04 0.23
N LEU A 4 -0.82 14.54 1.24
CA LEU A 4 -1.89 15.28 1.89
C LEU A 4 -1.43 15.92 3.19
N LYS A 5 -0.72 15.16 4.04
CA LYS A 5 -0.29 15.63 5.34
C LYS A 5 0.86 14.78 5.88
N HIS A 6 1.71 15.39 6.72
CA HIS A 6 2.71 14.68 7.51
C HIS A 6 2.20 14.46 8.94
N TYR A 7 2.57 13.32 9.53
CA TYR A 7 2.19 12.94 10.88
C TYR A 7 3.41 12.59 11.70
N ASN A 8 3.31 12.73 13.01
CA ASN A 8 4.39 12.36 13.93
C ASN A 8 4.42 10.85 14.22
N SER A 9 3.33 10.14 13.93
CA SER A 9 3.29 8.69 14.07
C SER A 9 2.49 8.05 12.93
N ALA A 10 2.84 6.81 12.60
CA ALA A 10 2.12 6.04 11.59
C ALA A 10 0.70 5.72 12.04
N SER A 11 0.48 5.55 13.34
CA SER A 11 -0.85 5.26 13.90
C SER A 11 -1.83 6.40 13.62
N GLU A 12 -1.42 7.65 13.81
CA GLU A 12 -2.26 8.81 13.50
C GLU A 12 -2.58 8.89 12.00
N ALA A 13 -1.57 8.63 11.16
CA ALA A 13 -1.76 8.62 9.72
C ALA A 13 -2.73 7.53 9.28
N GLU A 14 -2.62 6.34 9.85
CA GLU A 14 -3.51 5.22 9.55
C GLU A 14 -4.96 5.48 10.00
N ASP A 15 -5.16 6.15 11.14
CA ASP A 15 -6.48 6.53 11.61
C ASP A 15 -7.16 7.50 10.63
N ASP A 16 -6.45 8.51 10.19
CA ASP A 16 -6.99 9.45 9.21
C ASP A 16 -7.19 8.81 7.85
N ALA A 17 -6.28 7.90 7.45
CA ALA A 17 -6.44 7.13 6.23
C ALA A 17 -7.72 6.28 6.26
N ALA A 18 -8.00 5.62 7.37
CA ALA A 18 -9.21 4.82 7.53
C ALA A 18 -10.47 5.68 7.44
N ARG A 19 -10.45 6.87 8.05
CA ARG A 19 -11.57 7.81 7.98
C ARG A 19 -11.84 8.27 6.55
N LEU A 20 -10.81 8.61 5.80
CA LEU A 20 -10.93 9.00 4.40
C LEU A 20 -11.43 7.85 3.54
N GLU A 21 -10.92 6.65 3.77
CA GLU A 21 -11.33 5.46 3.02
C GLU A 21 -12.81 5.12 3.25
N MET A 22 -13.31 5.31 4.46
CA MET A 22 -14.73 5.14 4.77
C MET A 22 -15.62 6.08 3.95
N HIS A 23 -15.09 7.22 3.55
CA HIS A 23 -15.80 8.20 2.71
C HIS A 23 -15.48 8.06 1.21
N GLY A 24 -14.81 6.99 0.83
CA GLY A 24 -14.55 6.69 -0.58
C GLY A 24 -13.27 7.34 -1.13
N ILE A 25 -12.34 7.74 -0.28
CA ILE A 25 -11.05 8.31 -0.69
C ILE A 25 -9.94 7.33 -0.36
N PRO A 26 -9.40 6.60 -1.35
CA PRO A 26 -8.28 5.68 -1.12
C PRO A 26 -6.99 6.45 -0.85
N THR A 27 -6.25 6.00 0.15
CA THR A 27 -5.03 6.66 0.61
C THR A 27 -3.89 5.67 0.78
N HIS A 28 -2.67 6.19 0.93
CA HIS A 28 -1.47 5.42 1.18
C HIS A 28 -0.65 6.07 2.29
N VAL A 29 -0.17 5.27 3.23
CA VAL A 29 0.68 5.73 4.32
C VAL A 29 2.11 5.26 4.07
N THR A 30 3.09 6.19 4.07
CA THR A 30 4.46 5.91 3.63
C THR A 30 5.46 5.56 4.73
N ALA A 31 5.14 5.62 5.99
CA ALA A 31 6.13 5.45 7.05
C ALA A 31 6.33 4.01 7.54
N LYS A 32 5.56 3.06 7.03
CA LYS A 32 5.47 1.72 7.60
C LYS A 32 6.76 0.91 7.55
N TYR A 33 7.62 1.17 6.55
CA TYR A 33 8.87 0.42 6.37
C TYR A 33 10.12 1.21 6.69
N SER A 34 10.02 2.53 6.74
CA SER A 34 11.15 3.39 7.10
C SER A 34 11.25 3.65 8.59
N GLN A 35 10.30 3.16 9.38
CA GLN A 35 10.24 3.39 10.82
C GLN A 35 11.47 2.90 11.57
N SER A 36 11.97 1.72 11.24
CA SER A 36 13.13 1.16 11.91
C SER A 36 14.42 1.91 11.61
N LEU A 37 14.58 2.40 10.38
CA LEU A 37 15.74 3.15 9.97
C LEU A 37 15.69 4.60 10.49
N SER A 38 14.53 5.23 10.47
CA SER A 38 14.36 6.59 10.97
C SER A 38 14.60 6.72 12.47
N ARG A 39 14.23 5.70 13.24
CA ARG A 39 14.49 5.67 14.69
C ARG A 39 15.95 5.76 15.02
N VAL A 40 16.79 5.12 14.23
CA VAL A 40 18.24 5.10 14.48
C VAL A 40 18.88 6.44 14.16
N TYR A 41 18.39 7.12 13.11
CA TYR A 41 19.07 8.32 12.61
C TYR A 41 18.46 9.63 13.09
N THR A 42 17.14 9.73 13.23
CA THR A 42 16.49 11.01 13.51
C THR A 42 15.68 11.03 14.79
N GLY A 43 15.36 9.88 15.37
CA GLY A 43 14.51 9.80 16.56
C GLY A 43 13.08 10.28 16.36
N ALA A 44 12.75 10.81 15.18
CA ALA A 44 11.43 11.32 14.86
C ALA A 44 10.89 10.60 13.64
N LEU A 45 9.79 9.88 13.83
CA LEU A 45 9.10 9.17 12.78
C LEU A 45 8.04 10.07 12.17
N LYS A 46 8.31 10.53 10.96
CA LYS A 46 7.31 11.28 10.20
C LYS A 46 6.65 10.36 9.19
N ALA A 47 5.36 10.11 9.40
CA ALA A 47 4.53 9.39 8.45
C ALA A 47 3.94 10.36 7.45
N GLY A 48 3.82 9.94 6.20
CA GLY A 48 3.14 10.70 5.16
C GLY A 48 1.83 10.03 4.77
N LEU A 49 0.76 10.83 4.65
CA LEU A 49 -0.52 10.38 4.14
C LEU A 49 -0.70 10.91 2.72
N TRP A 50 -0.91 10.00 1.77
CA TRP A 50 -1.01 10.31 0.34
C TRP A 50 -2.38 9.95 -0.19
N VAL A 51 -2.94 10.81 -1.04
CA VAL A 51 -4.18 10.53 -1.77
C VAL A 51 -3.80 9.87 -3.09
N LEU A 52 -4.42 8.73 -3.39
CA LEU A 52 -4.13 7.98 -4.63
C LEU A 52 -4.75 8.64 -5.86
N VAL A 53 -5.88 9.30 -5.72
CA VAL A 53 -6.59 9.95 -6.82
C VAL A 53 -6.50 11.46 -6.69
N GLU A 54 -5.88 12.12 -7.67
CA GLU A 54 -5.53 13.53 -7.57
C GLU A 54 -6.74 14.45 -7.44
N TYR A 55 -7.84 14.18 -8.16
CA TYR A 55 -9.02 15.03 -8.08
C TYR A 55 -9.73 14.97 -6.71
N GLN A 56 -9.41 13.99 -5.86
CA GLN A 56 -9.97 13.89 -4.52
C GLN A 56 -9.15 14.67 -3.48
N TYR A 57 -8.04 15.25 -3.87
CA TYR A 57 -7.12 15.91 -2.94
C TYR A 57 -7.80 17.03 -2.15
N GLU A 58 -8.56 17.89 -2.81
CA GLU A 58 -9.24 19.02 -2.15
C GLU A 58 -10.26 18.55 -1.12
N ASP A 59 -11.08 17.55 -1.48
CA ASP A 59 -12.06 16.99 -0.54
C ASP A 59 -11.38 16.35 0.66
N ALA A 60 -10.31 15.61 0.44
CA ALA A 60 -9.54 14.98 1.49
C ALA A 60 -8.92 16.02 2.43
N TYR A 61 -8.32 17.05 1.86
CA TYR A 61 -7.71 18.14 2.63
C TYR A 61 -8.74 18.88 3.48
N LYS A 62 -9.87 19.24 2.89
CA LYS A 62 -10.95 19.92 3.59
C LYS A 62 -11.57 19.05 4.69
N PHE A 63 -11.71 17.75 4.42
CA PHE A 63 -12.26 16.82 5.40
C PHE A 63 -11.34 16.65 6.61
N LEU A 64 -10.04 16.60 6.42
CA LEU A 64 -9.09 16.49 7.53
C LEU A 64 -9.06 17.75 8.40
N ASN A 65 -9.27 18.92 7.80
CA ASN A 65 -9.34 20.19 8.52
C ASN A 65 -10.71 20.42 9.14
N ASN A 66 -11.78 19.88 8.55
CA ASN A 66 -13.15 20.03 9.02
C ASN A 66 -13.93 18.73 8.78
N SER A 67 -14.14 17.95 9.81
CA SER A 67 -14.82 16.65 9.74
C SER A 67 -16.28 16.75 9.27
N LYS A 68 -16.86 17.95 9.28
CA LYS A 68 -18.21 18.19 8.79
C LYS A 68 -18.25 18.43 7.28
N HIS A 69 -17.11 18.54 6.63
CA HIS A 69 -17.05 18.72 5.17
C HIS A 69 -17.68 17.53 4.45
N LYS A 70 -18.58 17.79 3.53
CA LYS A 70 -19.22 16.75 2.73
C LYS A 70 -18.34 16.38 1.54
N ILE A 71 -17.95 15.10 1.49
CA ILE A 71 -17.13 14.57 0.40
C ILE A 71 -18.05 14.24 -0.76
N THR A 72 -17.81 14.85 -1.92
CA THR A 72 -18.62 14.66 -3.14
C THR A 72 -17.93 13.76 -4.17
N THR A 73 -16.63 13.52 -4.01
CA THR A 73 -15.80 12.77 -4.95
C THR A 73 -15.52 11.33 -4.48
N GLY A 74 -16.29 10.83 -3.51
CA GLY A 74 -16.13 9.49 -2.98
C GLY A 74 -16.33 8.40 -4.02
N LEU A 75 -15.49 7.36 -3.96
CA LEU A 75 -15.52 6.21 -4.86
C LEU A 75 -16.19 5.00 -4.20
N ASP A 76 -16.73 4.09 -5.02
CA ASP A 76 -17.23 2.82 -4.55
C ASP A 76 -16.08 1.91 -4.11
N ARG A 77 -16.42 0.90 -3.29
CA ARG A 77 -15.44 -0.06 -2.82
C ARG A 77 -14.74 -0.80 -3.96
N GLU A 78 -15.48 -1.16 -5.02
CA GLU A 78 -14.91 -1.81 -6.18
C GLU A 78 -13.91 -0.94 -6.92
N GLU A 79 -14.22 0.35 -7.05
CA GLU A 79 -13.32 1.32 -7.69
C GLU A 79 -12.05 1.52 -6.87
N ILE A 80 -12.18 1.57 -5.54
CA ILE A 80 -11.04 1.68 -4.63
C ILE A 80 -10.12 0.46 -4.78
N GLU A 81 -10.68 -0.73 -4.80
CA GLU A 81 -9.90 -1.96 -4.98
C GLU A 81 -9.20 -1.99 -6.33
N ARG A 82 -9.84 -1.52 -7.38
CA ARG A 82 -9.24 -1.42 -8.71
C ARG A 82 -8.04 -0.48 -8.71
N ILE A 83 -8.18 0.69 -8.09
CA ILE A 83 -7.10 1.68 -7.99
C ILE A 83 -5.94 1.11 -7.18
N ARG A 84 -6.21 0.42 -6.07
CA ARG A 84 -5.18 -0.21 -5.25
C ARG A 84 -4.42 -1.29 -6.00
N LYS A 85 -5.10 -2.08 -6.81
CA LYS A 85 -4.45 -3.09 -7.66
C LYS A 85 -3.52 -2.46 -8.68
N GLN A 86 -3.93 -1.34 -9.27
CA GLN A 86 -3.09 -0.60 -10.21
C GLN A 86 -1.90 0.07 -9.55
N ALA A 87 -2.05 0.47 -8.28
CA ALA A 87 -0.98 1.11 -7.52
C ALA A 87 0.01 0.12 -6.91
N LYS A 88 -0.27 -1.19 -6.94
CA LYS A 88 0.67 -2.20 -6.47
C LYS A 88 1.95 -2.16 -7.30
N PRO A 89 3.13 -2.20 -6.66
CA PRO A 89 4.38 -2.17 -7.42
C PRO A 89 4.48 -3.37 -8.36
N LEU A 90 4.93 -3.13 -9.58
CA LEU A 90 5.21 -4.19 -10.56
C LEU A 90 6.16 -5.25 -10.01
N VAL A 91 7.03 -4.86 -9.10
CA VAL A 91 7.98 -5.75 -8.43
C VAL A 91 7.27 -6.88 -7.68
N TYR A 92 6.12 -6.60 -7.07
CA TYR A 92 5.37 -7.61 -6.32
C TYR A 92 4.82 -8.72 -7.23
N GLU A 93 4.29 -8.34 -8.39
CA GLU A 93 3.80 -9.31 -9.37
C GLU A 93 4.95 -10.12 -9.96
N ALA A 94 6.08 -9.47 -10.26
CA ALA A 94 7.27 -10.14 -10.76
C ALA A 94 7.82 -11.15 -9.73
N LEU A 95 7.86 -10.80 -8.46
CA LEU A 95 8.28 -11.70 -7.38
C LEU A 95 7.37 -12.92 -7.27
N ASN A 96 6.07 -12.73 -7.35
CA ASN A 96 5.11 -13.83 -7.30
C ASN A 96 5.32 -14.80 -8.47
N THR A 97 5.53 -14.28 -9.69
CA THR A 97 5.83 -15.08 -10.87
C THR A 97 7.14 -15.85 -10.70
N VAL A 98 8.18 -15.23 -10.18
CA VAL A 98 9.49 -15.87 -9.93
C VAL A 98 9.35 -17.01 -8.92
N ILE A 99 8.57 -16.83 -7.86
CA ILE A 99 8.32 -17.87 -6.85
C ILE A 99 7.62 -19.08 -7.49
N ILE A 100 6.61 -18.85 -8.32
CA ILE A 100 5.88 -19.93 -9.01
C ILE A 100 6.82 -20.71 -9.93
N TYR A 101 7.61 -20.04 -10.75
CA TYR A 101 8.56 -20.68 -11.66
C TYR A 101 9.66 -21.43 -10.89
N GLY A 102 10.16 -20.87 -9.82
CA GLY A 102 11.13 -21.53 -8.95
C GLY A 102 10.60 -22.82 -8.33
N ALA A 103 9.33 -22.81 -7.88
CA ALA A 103 8.68 -24.00 -7.34
C ALA A 103 8.53 -25.08 -8.38
N ILE A 104 8.12 -24.73 -9.61
CA ILE A 104 7.97 -25.68 -10.72
C ILE A 104 9.33 -26.30 -11.07
N LEU A 105 10.37 -25.49 -11.16
CA LEU A 105 11.73 -25.97 -11.44
C LEU A 105 12.22 -26.94 -10.36
N ALA A 106 11.98 -26.63 -9.10
CA ALA A 106 12.36 -27.49 -7.98
C ALA A 106 11.66 -28.85 -8.05
N LEU A 107 10.37 -28.86 -8.41
CA LEU A 107 9.61 -30.11 -8.59
C LEU A 107 10.16 -30.95 -9.73
N ILE A 108 10.53 -30.34 -10.86
CA ILE A 108 11.10 -31.03 -12.00
C ILE A 108 12.45 -31.64 -11.63
N LEU A 109 13.31 -30.91 -10.95
CA LEU A 109 14.60 -31.40 -10.49
C LEU A 109 14.45 -32.56 -9.50
N LEU A 110 13.49 -32.47 -8.58
CA LEU A 110 13.19 -33.55 -7.65
C LEU A 110 12.75 -34.82 -8.39
N PHE A 111 11.89 -34.67 -9.38
CA PHE A 111 11.39 -35.78 -10.18
C PHE A 111 12.53 -36.48 -10.95
N ILE A 112 13.41 -35.70 -11.56
CA ILE A 112 14.60 -36.22 -12.27
C ILE A 112 15.52 -36.97 -11.29
N PHE A 113 15.76 -36.38 -10.12
CA PHE A 113 16.60 -36.99 -9.08
C PHE A 113 16.05 -38.36 -8.62
N LEU A 114 14.74 -38.42 -8.41
CA LEU A 114 14.07 -39.66 -8.01
C LEU A 114 14.18 -40.73 -9.11
N LYS A 115 14.05 -40.37 -10.37
CA LYS A 115 14.22 -41.29 -11.51
C LYS A 115 15.63 -41.83 -11.59
N ILE A 116 16.62 -40.98 -11.41
CA ILE A 116 18.03 -41.40 -11.43
C ILE A 116 18.34 -42.31 -10.23
N SER A 117 17.78 -41.99 -9.06
CA SER A 117 17.99 -42.75 -7.83
C SER A 117 17.33 -44.15 -7.87
N MET A 118 16.25 -44.28 -8.66
CA MET A 118 15.53 -45.56 -8.77
C MET A 118 16.14 -46.54 -9.79
N LYS A 119 17.15 -46.13 -10.52
CA LYS A 119 17.93 -47.03 -11.37
C LYS A 119 19.08 -47.64 -10.54
#